data_55bf779390c7290087030615963347dc
#
_entry.id   55bf779390c7290087030615963347dc
#
_cell.length_a   1.000
_cell.length_b   1.000
_cell.length_c   1.000
_cell.angle_alpha   90.00
_cell.angle_beta   90.00
_cell.angle_gamma   90.00
#
_symmetry.space_group_name_H-M   'P 1'
#
loop_
_entity.id
_entity.type
_entity.pdbx_description
1 polymer ?
#
loop_
_entity_poly.entity_id
_entity_poly.type
_entity_poly.pdbx_seq_one_letter_code
_entity_poly.pdbx_strand_id
1 'polypeptide(L)'
;MNTPLIEARDLCYAYPDGREALRGLSFCIHAGESVAIIGANGAGKSTLLLHLNGVLRASAGAVCIAGTPITEGSLAEVRRSVGLVFQDPDDQLFMPTVLEDVAFGPRNQGLDEAQGQARVATALETVAASHLGQRAPYHLSGGEKRAVAIAGVLAMDVRVLVLDEPSDGLDPAARRRLIRLLNALAHTKIIATHDLDLVLDVCTRVLVLGNGSIAADGTPEQIFTDAALLERCQLEPPLSWQARGPARAQGA
;
A
#
# COMPACT_ATOMS: atom_id res chain seq x y z
N MET A 1 -23.74 -12.74 -2.11
CA MET A 1 -22.43 -12.50 -2.76
C MET A 1 -21.74 -11.41 -1.98
N ASN A 2 -20.48 -11.62 -1.58
CA ASN A 2 -19.75 -10.63 -0.76
C ASN A 2 -19.27 -9.51 -1.69
N THR A 3 -19.82 -8.30 -1.55
CA THR A 3 -19.42 -7.14 -2.37
C THR A 3 -17.93 -6.85 -2.16
N PRO A 4 -17.11 -6.72 -3.22
CA PRO A 4 -15.70 -6.39 -3.08
C PRO A 4 -15.54 -5.01 -2.44
N LEU A 5 -14.49 -4.87 -1.62
CA LEU A 5 -14.14 -3.58 -1.00
C LEU A 5 -13.49 -2.66 -2.03
N ILE A 6 -12.69 -3.23 -2.94
CA ILE A 6 -12.13 -2.51 -4.10
C ILE A 6 -12.43 -3.32 -5.35
N GLU A 7 -12.85 -2.65 -6.39
CA GLU A 7 -13.06 -3.23 -7.71
C GLU A 7 -12.53 -2.28 -8.78
N ALA A 8 -11.63 -2.78 -9.62
CA ALA A 8 -11.21 -2.13 -10.86
C ALA A 8 -11.78 -2.89 -12.05
N ARG A 9 -12.32 -2.16 -13.03
CA ARG A 9 -12.89 -2.72 -14.27
C ARG A 9 -12.28 -2.01 -15.46
N ASP A 10 -11.54 -2.75 -16.28
CA ASP A 10 -10.90 -2.29 -17.51
C ASP A 10 -10.15 -0.95 -17.35
N LEU A 11 -9.50 -0.78 -16.19
CA LEU A 11 -8.83 0.45 -15.81
C LEU A 11 -7.69 0.75 -16.76
N CYS A 12 -7.79 1.86 -17.49
CA CYS A 12 -6.75 2.39 -18.35
C CYS A 12 -6.32 3.77 -17.88
N TYR A 13 -5.04 4.06 -18.03
CA TYR A 13 -4.51 5.40 -17.77
C TYR A 13 -3.28 5.70 -18.64
N ALA A 14 -3.30 6.87 -19.25
CA ALA A 14 -2.16 7.47 -19.93
C ALA A 14 -1.82 8.82 -19.28
N TYR A 15 -0.53 9.07 -19.08
CA TYR A 15 -0.03 10.37 -18.63
C TYR A 15 -0.18 11.44 -19.72
N PRO A 16 -0.14 12.75 -19.39
CA PRO A 16 -0.27 13.82 -20.37
C PRO A 16 0.80 13.80 -21.49
N ASP A 17 1.94 13.16 -21.23
CA ASP A 17 3.00 12.94 -22.22
C ASP A 17 2.70 11.82 -23.23
N GLY A 18 1.53 11.16 -23.11
CA GLY A 18 1.09 10.06 -23.95
C GLY A 18 1.56 8.68 -23.52
N ARG A 19 2.33 8.55 -22.43
CA ARG A 19 2.79 7.28 -21.91
C ARG A 19 1.63 6.53 -21.24
N GLU A 20 1.24 5.40 -21.81
CA GLU A 20 0.26 4.49 -21.23
C GLU A 20 0.88 3.74 -20.06
N ALA A 21 0.32 3.96 -18.85
CA ALA A 21 0.78 3.34 -17.63
C ALA A 21 -0.10 2.16 -17.18
N LEU A 22 -1.40 2.21 -17.47
CA LEU A 22 -2.34 1.13 -17.15
C LEU A 22 -3.17 0.80 -18.40
N ARG A 23 -3.35 -0.52 -18.65
CA ARG A 23 -3.90 -1.06 -19.89
C ARG A 23 -4.96 -2.12 -19.60
N GLY A 24 -6.17 -1.69 -19.23
CA GLY A 24 -7.31 -2.59 -19.03
C GLY A 24 -7.19 -3.50 -17.80
N LEU A 25 -6.73 -2.96 -16.66
CA LEU A 25 -6.64 -3.75 -15.43
C LEU A 25 -8.04 -4.02 -14.87
N SER A 26 -8.31 -5.30 -14.58
CA SER A 26 -9.54 -5.71 -13.90
C SER A 26 -9.21 -6.65 -12.76
N PHE A 27 -9.61 -6.28 -11.53
CA PHE A 27 -9.44 -7.09 -10.32
C PHE A 27 -10.44 -6.67 -9.24
N CYS A 28 -10.61 -7.52 -8.23
CA CYS A 28 -11.35 -7.18 -7.03
C CYS A 28 -10.55 -7.56 -5.78
N ILE A 29 -10.72 -6.79 -4.70
CA ILE A 29 -10.11 -7.04 -3.38
C ILE A 29 -11.24 -7.02 -2.35
N HIS A 30 -11.27 -8.03 -1.48
CA HIS A 30 -12.26 -8.15 -0.43
C HIS A 30 -11.73 -7.62 0.91
N ALA A 31 -12.65 -7.33 1.83
CA ALA A 31 -12.29 -6.86 3.16
C ALA A 31 -11.42 -7.89 3.90
N GLY A 32 -10.35 -7.42 4.53
CA GLY A 32 -9.40 -8.24 5.29
C GLY A 32 -8.29 -8.86 4.45
N GLU A 33 -8.31 -8.76 3.11
CA GLU A 33 -7.21 -9.25 2.28
C GLU A 33 -5.94 -8.39 2.47
N SER A 34 -4.79 -9.05 2.40
CA SER A 34 -3.47 -8.42 2.33
C SER A 34 -2.84 -8.76 0.97
N VAL A 35 -2.86 -7.79 0.06
CA VAL A 35 -2.54 -7.98 -1.36
C VAL A 35 -1.25 -7.23 -1.69
N ALA A 36 -0.27 -7.95 -2.24
CA ALA A 36 0.90 -7.33 -2.85
C ALA A 36 0.64 -6.97 -4.31
N ILE A 37 1.17 -5.83 -4.74
CA ILE A 37 1.29 -5.44 -6.14
C ILE A 37 2.77 -5.43 -6.47
N ILE A 38 3.23 -6.40 -7.28
CA ILE A 38 4.63 -6.52 -7.69
C ILE A 38 4.79 -6.34 -9.19
N GLY A 39 6.00 -6.07 -9.63
CA GLY A 39 6.33 -5.86 -11.05
C GLY A 39 7.58 -5.04 -11.20
N ALA A 40 8.17 -5.04 -12.38
CA ALA A 40 9.36 -4.26 -12.71
C ALA A 40 9.13 -2.75 -12.48
N ASN A 41 10.22 -1.99 -12.44
CA ASN A 41 10.14 -0.54 -12.42
C ASN A 41 9.42 -0.02 -13.67
N GLY A 42 8.47 0.89 -13.47
CA GLY A 42 7.62 1.39 -14.56
C GLY A 42 6.45 0.48 -14.96
N ALA A 43 6.21 -0.65 -14.29
CA ALA A 43 5.08 -1.54 -14.57
C ALA A 43 3.69 -0.93 -14.27
N GLY A 44 3.64 0.22 -13.58
CA GLY A 44 2.39 0.93 -13.25
C GLY A 44 1.95 0.80 -11.79
N LYS A 45 2.77 0.24 -10.89
CA LYS A 45 2.42 0.01 -9.47
C LYS A 45 1.94 1.28 -8.77
N SER A 46 2.77 2.29 -8.62
CA SER A 46 2.40 3.56 -7.96
C SER A 46 1.26 4.27 -8.68
N THR A 47 1.22 4.20 -10.02
CA THR A 47 0.12 4.74 -10.82
C THR A 47 -1.20 4.06 -10.42
N LEU A 48 -1.22 2.74 -10.28
CA LEU A 48 -2.40 2.01 -9.82
C LEU A 48 -2.80 2.44 -8.41
N LEU A 49 -1.85 2.54 -7.45
CA LEU A 49 -2.16 2.97 -6.09
C LEU A 49 -2.82 4.35 -6.04
N LEU A 50 -2.36 5.30 -6.87
CA LEU A 50 -2.91 6.65 -6.95
C LEU A 50 -4.35 6.69 -7.52
N HIS A 51 -4.78 5.66 -8.27
CA HIS A 51 -6.17 5.52 -8.69
C HIS A 51 -7.08 5.03 -7.56
N LEU A 52 -6.55 4.22 -6.62
CA LEU A 52 -7.37 3.64 -5.55
C LEU A 52 -7.90 4.68 -4.55
N ASN A 53 -7.23 5.82 -4.39
CA ASN A 53 -7.71 6.93 -3.54
C ASN A 53 -8.12 8.19 -4.33
N GLY A 54 -8.22 8.07 -5.66
CA GLY A 54 -8.69 9.13 -6.55
C GLY A 54 -7.74 10.32 -6.67
N VAL A 55 -6.42 10.14 -6.50
CA VAL A 55 -5.39 11.14 -6.86
C VAL A 55 -5.29 11.22 -8.38
N LEU A 56 -5.26 10.08 -9.07
CA LEU A 56 -5.37 10.00 -10.51
C LEU A 56 -6.76 9.53 -10.91
N ARG A 57 -7.21 9.97 -12.09
CA ARG A 57 -8.49 9.57 -12.69
C ARG A 57 -8.23 8.69 -13.89
N ALA A 58 -9.01 7.62 -14.01
CA ALA A 58 -8.95 6.71 -15.15
C ALA A 58 -9.19 7.46 -16.47
N SER A 59 -8.40 7.11 -17.50
CA SER A 59 -8.68 7.54 -18.89
C SER A 59 -9.84 6.75 -19.48
N ALA A 60 -9.97 5.46 -19.09
CA ALA A 60 -11.10 4.60 -19.41
C ALA A 60 -11.26 3.54 -18.31
N GLY A 61 -12.41 2.90 -18.25
CA GLY A 61 -12.76 1.96 -17.18
C GLY A 61 -13.18 2.66 -15.90
N ALA A 62 -13.16 1.95 -14.76
CA ALA A 62 -13.61 2.49 -13.49
C ALA A 62 -12.92 1.80 -12.30
N VAL A 63 -12.80 2.54 -11.19
CA VAL A 63 -12.50 1.98 -9.86
C VAL A 63 -13.67 2.28 -8.95
N CYS A 64 -14.10 1.27 -8.18
CA CYS A 64 -15.14 1.40 -7.16
C CYS A 64 -14.57 1.03 -5.78
N ILE A 65 -14.93 1.81 -4.75
CA ILE A 65 -14.61 1.54 -3.35
C ILE A 65 -15.91 1.23 -2.61
N ALA A 66 -16.02 0.03 -2.06
CA ALA A 66 -17.25 -0.45 -1.39
C ALA A 66 -18.52 -0.27 -2.25
N GLY A 67 -18.41 -0.47 -3.57
CA GLY A 67 -19.49 -0.27 -4.53
C GLY A 67 -19.66 1.17 -5.03
N THR A 68 -19.02 2.17 -4.41
CA THR A 68 -19.08 3.58 -4.83
C THR A 68 -18.02 3.85 -5.90
N PRO A 69 -18.36 4.23 -7.14
CA PRO A 69 -17.38 4.59 -8.17
C PRO A 69 -16.63 5.86 -7.80
N ILE A 70 -15.34 5.89 -8.13
CA ILE A 70 -14.49 7.07 -7.90
C ILE A 70 -14.80 8.14 -8.95
N THR A 71 -15.46 9.20 -8.49
CA THR A 71 -15.83 10.39 -9.26
C THR A 71 -15.45 11.63 -8.48
N GLU A 72 -15.57 12.83 -9.08
CA GLU A 72 -15.32 14.07 -8.36
C GLU A 72 -16.20 14.22 -7.11
N GLY A 73 -17.48 13.87 -7.23
CA GLY A 73 -18.44 13.96 -6.13
C GLY A 73 -18.21 12.95 -5.00
N SER A 74 -17.57 11.79 -5.27
CA SER A 74 -17.32 10.75 -4.27
C SER A 74 -15.93 10.81 -3.63
N LEU A 75 -15.03 11.69 -4.08
CA LEU A 75 -13.64 11.75 -3.60
C LEU A 75 -13.51 11.87 -2.09
N ALA A 76 -14.37 12.68 -1.44
CA ALA A 76 -14.32 12.84 0.01
C ALA A 76 -14.63 11.53 0.74
N GLU A 77 -15.61 10.75 0.27
CA GLU A 77 -15.97 9.44 0.82
C GLU A 77 -14.88 8.41 0.56
N VAL A 78 -14.35 8.36 -0.66
CA VAL A 78 -13.25 7.47 -1.05
C VAL A 78 -12.03 7.70 -0.15
N ARG A 79 -11.60 8.95 0.05
CA ARG A 79 -10.44 9.31 0.88
C ARG A 79 -10.64 9.08 2.37
N ARG A 80 -11.91 8.99 2.85
CA ARG A 80 -12.20 8.51 4.20
C ARG A 80 -12.06 6.99 4.32
N SER A 81 -12.22 6.26 3.22
CA SER A 81 -12.17 4.80 3.21
C SER A 81 -10.78 4.25 2.86
N VAL A 82 -10.02 4.96 2.02
CA VAL A 82 -8.74 4.52 1.47
C VAL A 82 -7.65 5.52 1.86
N GLY A 83 -6.74 5.10 2.71
CA GLY A 83 -5.56 5.88 3.07
C GLY A 83 -4.32 5.43 2.31
N LEU A 84 -3.55 6.37 1.81
CA LEU A 84 -2.33 6.14 1.06
C LEU A 84 -1.11 6.59 1.87
N VAL A 85 -0.13 5.71 1.99
CA VAL A 85 1.21 6.00 2.50
C VAL A 85 2.16 6.07 1.33
N PHE A 86 2.78 7.22 1.11
CA PHE A 86 3.70 7.47 0.00
C PHE A 86 5.05 6.75 0.19
N GLN A 87 5.74 6.52 -0.93
CA GLN A 87 7.07 5.91 -0.94
C GLN A 87 8.07 6.74 -0.14
N ASP A 88 8.11 8.06 -0.36
CA ASP A 88 8.92 8.96 0.45
C ASP A 88 8.04 9.58 1.55
N PRO A 89 8.33 9.33 2.85
CA PRO A 89 7.57 9.95 3.93
C PRO A 89 7.74 11.47 3.98
N ASP A 90 8.78 12.06 3.39
CA ASP A 90 8.96 13.51 3.33
C ASP A 90 7.94 14.18 2.38
N ASP A 91 7.36 13.44 1.43
CA ASP A 91 6.24 13.90 0.60
C ASP A 91 4.91 13.94 1.37
N GLN A 92 4.86 13.31 2.56
CA GLN A 92 3.64 13.19 3.36
C GLN A 92 3.69 14.01 4.66
N LEU A 93 4.88 14.20 5.26
CA LEU A 93 5.08 14.86 6.54
C LEU A 93 5.52 16.31 6.31
N PHE A 94 4.65 17.26 6.61
CA PHE A 94 4.86 18.68 6.27
C PHE A 94 4.50 19.65 7.40
N MET A 95 3.97 19.15 8.53
CA MET A 95 3.60 19.98 9.67
C MET A 95 4.81 20.24 10.59
N PRO A 96 4.76 21.29 11.44
CA PRO A 96 5.83 21.61 12.39
C PRO A 96 6.14 20.48 13.39
N THR A 97 5.12 19.70 13.79
CA THR A 97 5.26 18.60 14.75
C THR A 97 4.58 17.33 14.28
N VAL A 98 5.05 16.18 14.78
CA VAL A 98 4.43 14.87 14.54
C VAL A 98 2.95 14.84 14.94
N LEU A 99 2.60 15.45 16.09
CA LEU A 99 1.19 15.52 16.53
C LEU A 99 0.32 16.26 15.52
N GLU A 100 0.83 17.36 14.97
CA GLU A 100 0.08 18.14 13.98
C GLU A 100 -0.06 17.39 12.65
N ASP A 101 0.97 16.68 12.20
CA ASP A 101 0.90 15.84 11.00
C ASP A 101 -0.14 14.73 11.15
N VAL A 102 -0.10 13.98 12.27
CA VAL A 102 -1.05 12.89 12.51
C VAL A 102 -2.47 13.44 12.72
N ALA A 103 -2.62 14.64 13.29
CA ALA A 103 -3.92 15.29 13.49
C ALA A 103 -4.51 15.88 12.19
N PHE A 104 -3.73 16.06 11.14
CA PHE A 104 -4.17 16.70 9.90
C PHE A 104 -5.36 15.98 9.25
N GLY A 105 -5.29 14.64 9.14
CA GLY A 105 -6.36 13.82 8.58
C GLY A 105 -7.67 13.93 9.37
N PRO A 106 -7.69 13.62 10.67
CA PRO A 106 -8.85 13.78 11.55
C PRO A 106 -9.50 15.17 11.51
N ARG A 107 -8.69 16.24 11.51
CA ARG A 107 -9.20 17.62 11.38
C ARG A 107 -9.92 17.85 10.06
N ASN A 108 -9.36 17.37 8.95
CA ASN A 108 -9.98 17.49 7.62
C ASN A 108 -11.26 16.63 7.48
N GLN A 109 -11.41 15.59 8.31
CA GLN A 109 -12.66 14.82 8.40
C GLN A 109 -13.76 15.54 9.20
N GLY A 110 -13.44 16.66 9.84
CA GLY A 110 -14.38 17.45 10.64
C GLY A 110 -14.66 16.88 12.03
N LEU A 111 -13.74 16.06 12.56
CA LEU A 111 -13.85 15.57 13.94
C LEU A 111 -13.68 16.72 14.93
N ASP A 112 -14.39 16.64 16.06
CA ASP A 112 -14.14 17.54 17.17
C ASP A 112 -12.75 17.31 17.80
N GLU A 113 -12.28 18.29 18.59
CA GLU A 113 -10.92 18.29 19.14
C GLU A 113 -10.66 17.03 20.01
N ALA A 114 -11.62 16.62 20.82
CA ALA A 114 -11.46 15.46 21.71
C ALA A 114 -11.39 14.14 20.93
N GLN A 115 -12.25 13.98 19.92
CA GLN A 115 -12.25 12.81 19.04
C GLN A 115 -10.94 12.75 18.21
N GLY A 116 -10.52 13.89 17.67
CA GLY A 116 -9.28 14.02 16.93
C GLY A 116 -8.06 13.63 17.77
N GLN A 117 -7.94 14.18 18.99
CA GLN A 117 -6.85 13.87 19.90
C GLN A 117 -6.83 12.38 20.30
N ALA A 118 -7.98 11.77 20.57
CA ALA A 118 -8.07 10.35 20.91
C ALA A 118 -7.57 9.46 19.75
N ARG A 119 -7.96 9.77 18.49
CA ARG A 119 -7.47 9.04 17.30
C ARG A 119 -5.96 9.21 17.09
N VAL A 120 -5.44 10.42 17.26
CA VAL A 120 -4.01 10.71 17.16
C VAL A 120 -3.22 9.91 18.20
N ALA A 121 -3.68 9.90 19.46
CA ALA A 121 -3.02 9.17 20.54
C ALA A 121 -2.97 7.66 20.23
N THR A 122 -4.12 7.07 19.85
CA THR A 122 -4.23 5.65 19.47
C THR A 122 -3.34 5.31 18.28
N ALA A 123 -3.31 6.15 17.24
CA ALA A 123 -2.50 5.91 16.05
C ALA A 123 -1.01 5.94 16.37
N LEU A 124 -0.54 6.93 17.15
CA LEU A 124 0.86 7.04 17.58
C LEU A 124 1.28 5.88 18.49
N GLU A 125 0.40 5.43 19.37
CA GLU A 125 0.62 4.25 20.21
C GLU A 125 0.75 2.99 19.35
N THR A 126 -0.13 2.80 18.38
CA THR A 126 -0.12 1.65 17.45
C THR A 126 1.21 1.50 16.73
N VAL A 127 1.82 2.60 16.32
CA VAL A 127 3.14 2.58 15.64
C VAL A 127 4.32 2.76 16.60
N ALA A 128 4.10 2.76 17.91
CA ALA A 128 5.11 2.98 18.96
C ALA A 128 5.86 4.32 18.85
N ALA A 129 5.18 5.38 18.38
CA ALA A 129 5.74 6.71 18.12
C ALA A 129 5.22 7.81 19.06
N SER A 130 4.50 7.48 20.16
CA SER A 130 3.91 8.48 21.07
C SER A 130 4.95 9.44 21.66
N HIS A 131 6.18 8.98 21.88
CA HIS A 131 7.29 9.79 22.40
C HIS A 131 7.85 10.82 21.41
N LEU A 132 7.44 10.74 20.14
CA LEU A 132 7.89 11.64 19.06
C LEU A 132 6.95 12.83 18.84
N GLY A 133 5.80 12.87 19.50
CA GLY A 133 4.71 13.79 19.20
C GLY A 133 5.10 15.27 19.07
N GLN A 134 6.01 15.77 19.92
CA GLN A 134 6.47 17.16 19.91
C GLN A 134 7.68 17.39 19.00
N ARG A 135 8.23 16.33 18.38
CA ARG A 135 9.36 16.49 17.46
C ARG A 135 8.91 16.99 16.10
N ALA A 136 9.80 17.73 15.46
CA ALA A 136 9.63 18.08 14.05
C ALA A 136 9.97 16.86 13.17
N PRO A 137 9.19 16.57 12.10
CA PRO A 137 9.41 15.41 11.25
C PRO A 137 10.81 15.31 10.64
N TYR A 138 11.44 16.44 10.29
CA TYR A 138 12.79 16.47 9.73
C TYR A 138 13.90 16.06 10.71
N HIS A 139 13.59 15.92 12.00
CA HIS A 139 14.52 15.40 13.02
C HIS A 139 14.36 13.88 13.24
N LEU A 140 13.48 13.22 12.51
CA LEU A 140 13.23 11.80 12.66
C LEU A 140 14.14 10.97 11.75
N SER A 141 14.49 9.76 12.19
CA SER A 141 15.08 8.74 11.33
C SER A 141 14.09 8.27 10.27
N GLY A 142 14.56 7.67 9.17
CA GLY A 142 13.68 7.15 8.10
C GLY A 142 12.62 6.17 8.61
N GLY A 143 12.98 5.28 9.55
CA GLY A 143 12.03 4.36 10.16
C GLY A 143 10.98 5.04 11.05
N GLU A 144 11.36 6.10 11.79
CA GLU A 144 10.43 6.91 12.57
C GLU A 144 9.49 7.71 11.65
N LYS A 145 10.01 8.33 10.59
CA LYS A 145 9.19 9.01 9.58
C LYS A 145 8.15 8.08 8.97
N ARG A 146 8.57 6.85 8.58
CA ARG A 146 7.66 5.84 8.04
C ARG A 146 6.56 5.47 9.03
N ALA A 147 6.90 5.26 10.30
CA ALA A 147 5.93 4.96 11.34
C ALA A 147 4.92 6.11 11.53
N VAL A 148 5.39 7.36 11.56
CA VAL A 148 4.54 8.55 11.68
C VAL A 148 3.64 8.73 10.45
N ALA A 149 4.15 8.50 9.24
CA ALA A 149 3.35 8.55 8.01
C ALA A 149 2.20 7.53 8.04
N ILE A 150 2.48 6.30 8.52
CA ILE A 150 1.45 5.28 8.73
C ILE A 150 0.47 5.73 9.82
N ALA A 151 0.94 6.31 10.94
CA ALA A 151 0.06 6.82 12.00
C ALA A 151 -0.92 7.88 11.48
N GLY A 152 -0.46 8.79 10.62
CA GLY A 152 -1.32 9.81 10.00
C GLY A 152 -2.49 9.20 9.23
N VAL A 153 -2.25 8.09 8.53
CA VAL A 153 -3.30 7.35 7.82
C VAL A 153 -4.20 6.58 8.79
N LEU A 154 -3.64 5.90 9.79
CA LEU A 154 -4.42 5.16 10.80
C LEU A 154 -5.34 6.07 11.61
N ALA A 155 -4.92 7.30 11.93
CA ALA A 155 -5.73 8.29 12.64
C ALA A 155 -7.00 8.68 11.88
N MET A 156 -7.03 8.50 10.56
CA MET A 156 -8.21 8.73 9.72
C MET A 156 -9.25 7.61 9.81
N ASP A 157 -8.95 6.47 10.47
CA ASP A 157 -9.84 5.31 10.61
C ASP A 157 -10.28 4.73 9.24
N VAL A 158 -9.32 4.55 8.37
CA VAL A 158 -9.55 4.05 7.02
C VAL A 158 -9.87 2.55 7.01
N ARG A 159 -10.59 2.08 6.00
CA ARG A 159 -10.88 0.65 5.78
C ARG A 159 -9.77 -0.06 5.02
N VAL A 160 -9.07 0.67 4.16
CA VAL A 160 -7.99 0.17 3.30
C VAL A 160 -6.74 1.00 3.54
N LEU A 161 -5.65 0.30 3.83
CA LEU A 161 -4.31 0.86 3.92
C LEU A 161 -3.55 0.53 2.63
N VAL A 162 -3.25 1.55 1.85
CA VAL A 162 -2.46 1.46 0.63
C VAL A 162 -1.05 1.95 0.94
N LEU A 163 -0.02 1.15 0.63
CA LEU A 163 1.37 1.49 0.91
C LEU A 163 2.20 1.35 -0.38
N ASP A 164 2.93 2.41 -0.71
CA ASP A 164 3.89 2.39 -1.81
C ASP A 164 5.30 2.22 -1.26
N GLU A 165 5.97 1.11 -1.64
CA GLU A 165 7.34 0.73 -1.23
C GLU A 165 7.62 0.97 0.27
N PRO A 166 6.82 0.41 1.20
CA PRO A 166 6.89 0.80 2.62
C PRO A 166 8.18 0.40 3.33
N SER A 167 8.93 -0.58 2.80
CA SER A 167 10.22 -1.04 3.35
C SER A 167 11.43 -0.35 2.75
N ASP A 168 11.24 0.50 1.72
CA ASP A 168 12.35 1.15 1.04
C ASP A 168 13.14 2.06 2.00
N GLY A 169 14.48 1.97 1.92
CA GLY A 169 15.39 2.74 2.75
C GLY A 169 15.42 2.38 4.24
N LEU A 170 14.70 1.35 4.69
CA LEU A 170 14.70 0.93 6.09
C LEU A 170 15.89 0.02 6.43
N ASP A 171 16.49 0.25 7.59
CA ASP A 171 17.40 -0.72 8.17
C ASP A 171 16.68 -2.04 8.55
N PRO A 172 17.41 -3.16 8.76
CA PRO A 172 16.78 -4.45 9.04
C PRO A 172 15.91 -4.47 10.30
N ALA A 173 16.20 -3.64 11.30
CA ALA A 173 15.40 -3.57 12.53
C ALA A 173 14.11 -2.79 12.31
N ALA A 174 14.16 -1.67 11.58
CA ALA A 174 12.99 -0.90 11.18
C ALA A 174 12.08 -1.71 10.26
N ARG A 175 12.64 -2.43 9.27
CA ARG A 175 11.89 -3.34 8.41
C ARG A 175 11.14 -4.43 9.22
N ARG A 176 11.79 -5.05 10.20
CA ARG A 176 11.11 -6.02 11.08
C ARG A 176 10.00 -5.40 11.91
N ARG A 177 10.18 -4.17 12.40
CA ARG A 177 9.12 -3.43 13.11
C ARG A 177 7.92 -3.18 12.20
N LEU A 178 8.17 -2.74 10.95
CA LEU A 178 7.13 -2.53 9.94
C LEU A 178 6.34 -3.81 9.68
N ILE A 179 7.00 -4.94 9.45
CA ILE A 179 6.35 -6.24 9.21
C ILE A 179 5.44 -6.62 10.39
N ARG A 180 5.93 -6.48 11.64
CA ARG A 180 5.12 -6.76 12.83
C ARG A 180 3.91 -5.85 12.92
N LEU A 181 4.08 -4.55 12.65
CA LEU A 181 3.00 -3.58 12.60
C LEU A 181 1.95 -4.00 11.57
N LEU A 182 2.36 -4.24 10.32
CA LEU A 182 1.43 -4.60 9.24
C LEU A 182 0.67 -5.90 9.54
N ASN A 183 1.31 -6.90 10.17
CA ASN A 183 0.66 -8.14 10.57
C ASN A 183 -0.31 -7.96 11.76
N ALA A 184 -0.08 -6.99 12.63
CA ALA A 184 -0.99 -6.69 13.75
C ALA A 184 -2.23 -5.90 13.31
N LEU A 185 -2.18 -5.20 12.16
CA LEU A 185 -3.29 -4.41 11.65
C LEU A 185 -4.32 -5.30 10.94
N ALA A 186 -5.59 -5.22 11.38
CA ALA A 186 -6.72 -5.94 10.76
C ALA A 186 -7.22 -5.31 9.44
N HIS A 187 -6.65 -4.20 9.02
CA HIS A 187 -7.04 -3.49 7.80
C HIS A 187 -6.87 -4.35 6.55
N THR A 188 -7.69 -4.10 5.53
CA THR A 188 -7.36 -4.50 4.17
C THR A 188 -6.12 -3.75 3.73
N LYS A 189 -5.09 -4.47 3.26
CA LYS A 189 -3.80 -3.89 2.89
C LYS A 189 -3.50 -4.12 1.42
N ILE A 190 -3.03 -3.06 0.75
CA ILE A 190 -2.50 -3.12 -0.61
C ILE A 190 -1.10 -2.56 -0.56
N ILE A 191 -0.12 -3.37 -0.90
CA ILE A 191 1.30 -3.04 -0.76
C ILE A 191 1.97 -3.16 -2.13
N ALA A 192 2.32 -2.04 -2.75
CA ALA A 192 3.22 -2.07 -3.90
C ALA A 192 4.65 -2.18 -3.40
N THR A 193 5.40 -3.17 -3.87
CA THR A 193 6.78 -3.35 -3.42
C THR A 193 7.61 -4.22 -4.36
N HIS A 194 8.92 -4.01 -4.31
CA HIS A 194 9.94 -4.89 -4.87
C HIS A 194 10.58 -5.81 -3.80
N ASP A 195 10.26 -5.62 -2.52
CA ASP A 195 10.69 -6.47 -1.40
C ASP A 195 9.83 -7.73 -1.33
N LEU A 196 10.22 -8.78 -2.08
CA LEU A 196 9.46 -10.01 -2.17
C LEU A 196 9.49 -10.85 -0.87
N ASP A 197 10.49 -10.66 -0.01
CA ASP A 197 10.50 -11.26 1.32
C ASP A 197 9.48 -10.59 2.25
N LEU A 198 9.22 -9.28 2.11
CA LEU A 198 8.12 -8.62 2.81
C LEU A 198 6.77 -9.17 2.34
N VAL A 199 6.63 -9.44 1.03
CA VAL A 199 5.41 -10.05 0.48
C VAL A 199 5.13 -11.40 1.13
N LEU A 200 6.14 -12.26 1.29
CA LEU A 200 6.01 -13.55 1.97
C LEU A 200 5.58 -13.41 3.44
N ASP A 201 6.08 -12.36 4.11
CA ASP A 201 5.82 -12.15 5.54
C ASP A 201 4.44 -11.53 5.83
N VAL A 202 3.84 -10.78 4.87
CA VAL A 202 2.67 -9.91 5.14
C VAL A 202 1.48 -10.22 4.23
N CYS A 203 1.70 -10.66 2.98
CA CYS A 203 0.65 -10.74 1.99
C CYS A 203 0.16 -12.17 1.76
N THR A 204 -1.14 -12.33 1.55
CA THR A 204 -1.77 -13.61 1.24
C THR A 204 -2.10 -13.79 -0.24
N ARG A 205 -2.01 -12.70 -1.01
CA ARG A 205 -2.30 -12.66 -2.45
C ARG A 205 -1.36 -11.69 -3.15
N VAL A 206 -1.02 -11.98 -4.38
CA VAL A 206 -0.10 -11.19 -5.21
C VAL A 206 -0.74 -10.92 -6.56
N LEU A 207 -0.77 -9.66 -6.93
CA LEU A 207 -1.04 -9.21 -8.30
C LEU A 207 0.29 -8.85 -8.97
N VAL A 208 0.64 -9.56 -10.02
CA VAL A 208 1.84 -9.27 -10.81
C VAL A 208 1.49 -8.33 -11.95
N LEU A 209 2.07 -7.14 -11.94
CA LEU A 209 1.93 -6.18 -13.04
C LEU A 209 3.07 -6.35 -14.04
N GLY A 210 2.71 -6.47 -15.33
CA GLY A 210 3.62 -6.47 -16.45
C GLY A 210 3.11 -5.53 -17.56
N ASN A 211 3.91 -4.58 -17.97
CA ASN A 211 3.58 -3.64 -19.06
C ASN A 211 2.18 -2.97 -18.92
N GLY A 212 1.83 -2.57 -17.70
CA GLY A 212 0.57 -1.89 -17.41
C GLY A 212 -0.66 -2.80 -17.33
N SER A 213 -0.50 -4.12 -17.36
CA SER A 213 -1.58 -5.11 -17.26
C SER A 213 -1.31 -6.11 -16.13
N ILE A 214 -2.34 -6.84 -15.67
CA ILE A 214 -2.16 -7.93 -14.72
C ILE A 214 -1.66 -9.16 -15.47
N ALA A 215 -0.42 -9.57 -15.18
CA ALA A 215 0.21 -10.74 -15.75
C ALA A 215 -0.15 -12.04 -15.01
N ALA A 216 -0.39 -11.94 -13.70
CA ALA A 216 -0.83 -13.05 -12.86
C ALA A 216 -1.50 -12.54 -11.57
N ASP A 217 -2.34 -13.39 -10.97
CA ASP A 217 -3.05 -13.19 -9.71
C ASP A 217 -3.09 -14.53 -8.98
N GLY A 218 -2.52 -14.59 -7.78
CA GLY A 218 -2.40 -15.85 -7.04
C GLY A 218 -1.81 -15.68 -5.65
N THR A 219 -1.56 -16.79 -4.96
CA THR A 219 -0.84 -16.77 -3.68
C THR A 219 0.65 -16.49 -3.91
N PRO A 220 1.38 -15.97 -2.90
CA PRO A 220 2.84 -15.79 -3.02
C PRO A 220 3.56 -17.05 -3.47
N GLU A 221 3.16 -18.21 -2.97
CA GLU A 221 3.75 -19.49 -3.34
C GLU A 221 3.53 -19.83 -4.83
N GLN A 222 2.30 -19.65 -5.34
CA GLN A 222 2.00 -19.87 -6.76
C GLN A 222 2.82 -18.97 -7.67
N ILE A 223 2.93 -17.69 -7.31
CA ILE A 223 3.63 -16.69 -8.11
C ILE A 223 5.16 -16.93 -8.09
N PHE A 224 5.73 -17.13 -6.92
CA PHE A 224 7.20 -17.21 -6.78
C PHE A 224 7.80 -18.56 -7.19
N THR A 225 6.98 -19.61 -7.37
CA THR A 225 7.41 -20.88 -7.96
C THR A 225 7.33 -20.93 -9.49
N ASP A 226 6.62 -19.99 -10.12
CA ASP A 226 6.52 -19.90 -11.58
C ASP A 226 7.71 -19.13 -12.16
N ALA A 227 8.81 -19.83 -12.44
CA ALA A 227 10.03 -19.25 -12.99
C ALA A 227 9.79 -18.55 -14.34
N ALA A 228 8.91 -19.09 -15.20
CA ALA A 228 8.61 -18.51 -16.51
C ALA A 228 7.82 -17.18 -16.37
N LEU A 229 6.94 -17.07 -15.38
CA LEU A 229 6.24 -15.82 -15.04
C LEU A 229 7.24 -14.78 -14.54
N LEU A 230 8.11 -15.15 -13.58
CA LEU A 230 9.10 -14.24 -13.01
C LEU A 230 10.02 -13.68 -14.10
N GLU A 231 10.59 -14.56 -14.96
CA GLU A 231 11.45 -14.14 -16.08
C GLU A 231 10.71 -13.18 -17.03
N ARG A 232 9.49 -13.52 -17.45
CA ARG A 232 8.68 -12.69 -18.34
C ARG A 232 8.35 -11.33 -17.74
N CYS A 233 8.18 -11.25 -16.41
CA CYS A 233 7.89 -10.01 -15.69
C CYS A 233 9.14 -9.31 -15.14
N GLN A 234 10.34 -9.78 -15.49
CA GLN A 234 11.63 -9.24 -15.02
C GLN A 234 11.72 -9.20 -13.49
N LEU A 235 11.27 -10.28 -12.85
CA LEU A 235 11.32 -10.48 -11.41
C LEU A 235 12.26 -11.63 -11.06
N GLU A 236 12.90 -11.54 -9.90
CA GLU A 236 13.67 -12.60 -9.28
C GLU A 236 12.84 -13.24 -8.16
N PRO A 237 13.04 -14.51 -7.80
CA PRO A 237 12.39 -15.08 -6.63
C PRO A 237 12.87 -14.40 -5.33
N PRO A 238 12.09 -14.47 -4.23
CA PRO A 238 12.49 -13.92 -2.93
C PRO A 238 13.90 -14.37 -2.50
N LEU A 239 14.69 -13.46 -1.93
CA LEU A 239 16.07 -13.77 -1.52
C LEU A 239 16.15 -14.94 -0.53
N SER A 240 15.18 -15.06 0.38
CA SER A 240 15.07 -16.17 1.32
C SER A 240 14.86 -17.52 0.63
N TRP A 241 14.27 -17.55 -0.57
CA TRP A 241 14.09 -18.77 -1.36
C TRP A 241 15.34 -19.12 -2.17
N GLN A 242 16.01 -18.11 -2.72
CA GLN A 242 17.30 -18.32 -3.41
C GLN A 242 18.35 -18.93 -2.48
N ALA A 243 18.38 -18.50 -1.22
CA ALA A 243 19.31 -19.02 -0.22
C ALA A 243 19.05 -20.50 0.18
N ARG A 244 17.82 -21.01 -0.04
CA ARG A 244 17.48 -22.42 0.27
C ARG A 244 17.93 -23.41 -0.81
N GLY A 245 18.39 -22.94 -1.98
CA GLY A 245 18.70 -23.76 -3.16
C GLY A 245 17.44 -24.41 -3.76
N PRO A 246 17.50 -24.95 -4.99
CA PRO A 246 16.39 -25.73 -5.52
C PRO A 246 16.15 -26.91 -4.56
N ALA A 247 14.90 -27.04 -4.08
CA ALA A 247 14.48 -28.17 -3.28
C ALA A 247 14.92 -29.42 -4.07
N ARG A 248 15.89 -30.17 -3.54
CA ARG A 248 16.23 -31.49 -4.08
C ARG A 248 14.93 -32.27 -4.07
N ALA A 249 14.39 -32.54 -5.25
CA ALA A 249 13.40 -33.58 -5.41
C ALA A 249 13.99 -34.85 -4.77
N GLN A 250 13.63 -35.11 -3.52
CA GLN A 250 13.90 -36.40 -2.92
C GLN A 250 12.91 -37.34 -3.58
N GLY A 251 13.39 -37.94 -4.67
CA GLY A 251 12.76 -39.10 -5.26
C GLY A 251 12.79 -40.27 -4.28
N ALA A 252 11.72 -40.94 -4.23
CA ALA A 252 11.65 -42.39 -3.94
C ALA A 252 10.60 -42.97 -4.85
#